data_1577a5a2ceb324a7af518277f9c21fe3
#
_entry.id   1577a5a2ceb324a7af518277f9c21fe3
#
_cell.length_a   1.000
_cell.length_b   1.000
_cell.length_c   1.000
_cell.angle_alpha   90.00
_cell.angle_beta   90.00
_cell.angle_gamma   90.00
#
_symmetry.space_group_name_H-M   'P 1'
#
loop_
_entity.id
_entity.type
_entity.pdbx_description
1 polymer ?
#
loop_
_entity_poly.entity_id
_entity_poly.type
_entity_poly.pdbx_seq_one_letter_code
_entity_poly.pdbx_strand_id
1 'polypeptide(L)'
;TLKLGMKVAQAFNAKTTIIDVGEKISEFSSQLVELAQDQLESWDFDAPGVDVLEWAFNYLSENKLIDTKQTETGFPKNRLIEDGEGRKMVYLSGTTCEDVNLILRNGDIIGELREEVQFGEYDVTILGKSRKRNMSHDLLQYINSSILIVNDYEDQKFDKILLPLDYKDGMLKVAKYAIRVAMALNVGIDIFTVFDKNKSQKKGSNYFSKIIKFIRRSGVQYSHEEKEGEIVEQIIKKADKNKIIVMKASDMSPIKRFFKGSIPLSVMNECDVPILIVK
;
A
#
# COMPACT_ATOMS: atom_id res chain seq x y z
N THR A 1 -4.81 0.95 8.69
CA THR A 1 -3.98 1.13 7.48
C THR A 1 -2.69 1.86 7.82
N LEU A 2 -2.73 3.08 8.40
CA LEU A 2 -1.57 3.94 8.68
C LEU A 2 -0.48 3.24 9.50
N LYS A 3 -0.85 2.53 10.58
CA LYS A 3 0.09 1.82 11.46
C LYS A 3 0.94 0.78 10.73
N LEU A 4 0.33 -0.06 9.89
CA LEU A 4 1.08 -1.03 9.08
C LEU A 4 1.87 -0.32 7.98
N GLY A 5 1.30 0.71 7.39
CA GLY A 5 1.96 1.54 6.39
C GLY A 5 3.27 2.12 6.89
N MET A 6 3.28 2.72 8.08
CA MET A 6 4.48 3.28 8.68
C MET A 6 5.53 2.22 9.03
N LYS A 7 5.13 1.02 9.48
CA LYS A 7 6.07 -0.10 9.68
C LYS A 7 6.74 -0.52 8.37
N VAL A 8 5.97 -0.58 7.28
CA VAL A 8 6.52 -0.88 5.96
C VAL A 8 7.44 0.25 5.48
N ALA A 9 7.04 1.51 5.64
CA ALA A 9 7.87 2.66 5.27
C ALA A 9 9.23 2.66 6.01
N GLN A 10 9.23 2.39 7.30
CA GLN A 10 10.44 2.22 8.11
C GLN A 10 11.35 1.10 7.58
N ALA A 11 10.74 -0.04 7.21
CA ALA A 11 11.46 -1.17 6.64
C ALA A 11 12.25 -0.84 5.39
N PHE A 12 11.68 0.02 4.58
CA PHE A 12 12.28 0.44 3.32
C PHE A 12 13.14 1.69 3.47
N ASN A 13 13.16 2.31 4.66
CA ASN A 13 13.71 3.67 4.88
C ASN A 13 13.16 4.63 3.83
N ALA A 14 11.85 4.59 3.61
CA ALA A 14 11.20 5.21 2.47
C ALA A 14 10.78 6.65 2.81
N LYS A 15 10.93 7.54 1.83
CA LYS A 15 10.16 8.79 1.82
C LYS A 15 8.68 8.45 1.78
N THR A 16 7.91 9.03 2.68
CA THR A 16 6.52 8.62 2.92
C THR A 16 5.57 9.78 2.64
N THR A 17 4.51 9.50 1.91
CA THR A 17 3.42 10.45 1.69
C THR A 17 2.13 9.85 2.23
N ILE A 18 1.45 10.58 3.09
CA ILE A 18 0.11 10.26 3.57
C ILE A 18 -0.84 11.21 2.86
N ILE A 19 -1.78 10.64 2.12
CA ILE A 19 -2.75 11.41 1.34
C ILE A 19 -4.16 11.13 1.83
N ASP A 20 -4.93 12.19 1.97
CA ASP A 20 -6.39 12.13 1.98
C ASP A 20 -6.97 12.77 0.73
N VAL A 21 -8.07 12.21 0.25
CA VAL A 21 -8.83 12.75 -0.88
C VAL A 21 -10.22 13.10 -0.38
N GLY A 22 -10.39 14.38 -0.06
CA GLY A 22 -11.67 14.94 0.35
C GLY A 22 -12.67 15.06 -0.80
N GLU A 23 -13.91 15.32 -0.47
CA GLU A 23 -14.95 15.53 -1.46
C GLU A 23 -14.63 16.72 -2.39
N LYS A 24 -15.10 16.63 -3.65
CA LYS A 24 -14.94 17.70 -4.62
C LYS A 24 -15.66 18.95 -4.12
N ILE A 25 -14.92 20.03 -3.94
CA ILE A 25 -15.49 21.34 -3.66
C ILE A 25 -16.12 21.85 -4.94
N SER A 26 -17.41 22.21 -4.94
CA SER A 26 -18.05 22.76 -6.14
C SER A 26 -17.41 24.10 -6.51
N GLU A 27 -17.30 24.40 -7.82
CA GLU A 27 -16.76 25.67 -8.31
C GLU A 27 -17.49 26.89 -7.70
N PHE A 28 -18.79 26.75 -7.46
CA PHE A 28 -19.60 27.77 -6.80
C PHE A 28 -19.21 27.95 -5.33
N SER A 29 -18.85 26.86 -4.64
CA SER A 29 -18.37 26.93 -3.26
C SER A 29 -16.94 27.46 -3.19
N SER A 30 -16.07 27.18 -4.17
CA SER A 30 -14.71 27.73 -4.21
C SER A 30 -14.69 29.23 -4.41
N GLN A 31 -15.55 29.78 -5.27
CA GLN A 31 -15.68 31.22 -5.43
C GLN A 31 -16.26 31.93 -4.20
N LEU A 32 -17.22 31.29 -3.51
CA LEU A 32 -17.72 31.79 -2.21
C LEU A 32 -16.66 31.70 -1.12
N VAL A 33 -15.82 30.66 -1.15
CA VAL A 33 -14.69 30.49 -0.21
C VAL A 33 -13.61 31.53 -0.47
N GLU A 34 -13.24 31.82 -1.72
CA GLU A 34 -12.31 32.91 -2.05
C GLU A 34 -12.81 34.29 -1.61
N LEU A 35 -14.12 34.58 -1.80
CA LEU A 35 -14.75 35.83 -1.38
C LEU A 35 -14.94 35.92 0.15
N ALA A 36 -14.98 34.78 0.84
CA ALA A 36 -15.19 34.70 2.28
C ALA A 36 -13.94 34.24 3.03
N GLN A 37 -12.79 34.13 2.38
CA GLN A 37 -11.57 33.53 2.96
C GLN A 37 -11.15 34.29 4.23
N ASP A 38 -11.23 35.62 4.22
CA ASP A 38 -10.97 36.46 5.40
C ASP A 38 -12.02 36.30 6.54
N GLN A 39 -13.24 35.84 6.19
CA GLN A 39 -14.30 35.60 7.18
C GLN A 39 -14.35 34.11 7.62
N LEU A 40 -13.98 33.17 6.76
CA LEU A 40 -13.95 31.74 7.05
C LEU A 40 -12.78 31.36 7.97
N GLU A 41 -11.65 32.08 7.89
CA GLU A 41 -10.56 31.93 8.87
C GLU A 41 -11.04 32.29 10.29
N SER A 42 -12.04 33.20 10.42
CA SER A 42 -12.65 33.54 11.71
C SER A 42 -13.67 32.52 12.21
N TRP A 43 -14.13 31.60 11.36
CA TRP A 43 -15.20 30.63 11.67
C TRP A 43 -14.70 29.21 11.87
N ASP A 44 -13.38 28.98 11.79
CA ASP A 44 -12.73 27.67 12.01
C ASP A 44 -13.27 26.55 11.09
N PHE A 45 -13.69 26.90 9.85
CA PHE A 45 -14.12 25.94 8.84
C PHE A 45 -12.90 25.38 8.11
N ASP A 46 -12.52 24.17 8.46
CA ASP A 46 -11.47 23.44 7.74
C ASP A 46 -11.96 22.92 6.37
N ALA A 47 -11.06 22.90 5.39
CA ALA A 47 -11.35 22.24 4.12
C ALA A 47 -11.62 20.73 4.35
N PRO A 48 -12.55 20.11 3.59
CA PRO A 48 -12.83 18.67 3.71
C PRO A 48 -11.56 17.83 3.65
N GLY A 49 -11.33 16.98 4.64
CA GLY A 49 -10.15 16.10 4.75
C GLY A 49 -9.02 16.64 5.64
N VAL A 50 -9.07 17.91 6.08
CA VAL A 50 -8.06 18.46 7.02
C VAL A 50 -8.07 17.70 8.35
N ASP A 51 -9.23 17.33 8.84
CA ASP A 51 -9.41 16.53 10.06
C ASP A 51 -8.71 15.16 9.97
N VAL A 52 -8.72 14.56 8.81
CA VAL A 52 -8.01 13.28 8.56
C VAL A 52 -6.49 13.47 8.59
N LEU A 53 -5.99 14.58 8.01
CA LEU A 53 -4.56 14.92 8.08
C LEU A 53 -4.13 15.27 9.50
N GLU A 54 -4.94 15.99 10.25
CA GLU A 54 -4.69 16.30 11.65
C GLU A 54 -4.64 15.04 12.51
N TRP A 55 -5.58 14.12 12.30
CA TRP A 55 -5.54 12.80 12.93
C TRP A 55 -4.25 12.03 12.59
N ALA A 56 -3.85 12.03 11.32
CA ALA A 56 -2.62 11.37 10.89
C ALA A 56 -1.38 12.01 11.54
N PHE A 57 -1.33 13.34 11.60
CA PHE A 57 -0.27 14.09 12.26
C PHE A 57 -0.16 13.73 13.75
N ASN A 58 -1.29 13.74 14.47
CA ASN A 58 -1.34 13.40 15.89
C ASN A 58 -0.84 11.95 16.11
N TYR A 59 -1.28 11.01 15.28
CA TYR A 59 -0.78 9.63 15.32
C TYR A 59 0.74 9.55 15.12
N LEU A 60 1.29 10.26 14.13
CA LEU A 60 2.73 10.27 13.85
C LEU A 60 3.52 10.89 15.00
N SER A 61 3.02 11.96 15.59
CA SER A 61 3.61 12.67 16.72
C SER A 61 3.64 11.80 17.99
N GLU A 62 2.51 11.23 18.38
CA GLU A 62 2.36 10.36 19.56
C GLU A 62 3.26 9.12 19.47
N ASN A 63 3.42 8.57 18.27
CA ASN A 63 4.29 7.42 18.03
C ASN A 63 5.75 7.80 17.72
N LYS A 64 6.11 9.09 17.85
CA LYS A 64 7.47 9.61 17.61
C LYS A 64 8.02 9.27 16.22
N LEU A 65 7.16 9.29 15.21
CA LEU A 65 7.51 8.99 13.82
C LEU A 65 7.95 10.24 13.05
N ILE A 66 7.65 11.42 13.57
CA ILE A 66 8.05 12.73 13.06
C ILE A 66 8.75 13.55 14.14
N ASP A 67 9.62 14.49 13.72
CA ASP A 67 10.24 15.45 14.63
C ASP A 67 9.26 16.61 14.92
N THR A 68 8.76 16.64 16.14
CA THR A 68 7.76 17.65 16.58
C THR A 68 8.37 18.95 17.07
N LYS A 69 9.71 19.09 17.12
CA LYS A 69 10.35 20.34 17.59
C LYS A 69 9.96 21.58 16.78
N GLN A 70 9.56 21.40 15.52
CA GLN A 70 9.12 22.46 14.63
C GLN A 70 7.60 22.68 14.66
N THR A 71 6.85 21.85 15.39
CA THR A 71 5.39 21.81 15.39
C THR A 71 4.82 21.75 16.81
N GLU A 72 5.47 22.43 17.78
CA GLU A 72 5.09 22.45 19.20
C GLU A 72 3.63 22.92 19.45
N THR A 73 3.02 23.59 18.48
CA THR A 73 1.64 24.12 18.54
C THR A 73 0.58 23.18 17.95
N GLY A 74 0.93 21.93 17.59
CA GLY A 74 0.00 20.98 16.95
C GLY A 74 0.08 20.95 15.43
N PHE A 75 -0.98 20.47 14.78
CA PHE A 75 -1.03 20.37 13.32
C PHE A 75 -0.92 21.74 12.65
N PRO A 76 0.06 21.95 11.75
CA PRO A 76 0.33 23.27 11.20
C PRO A 76 -0.62 23.61 10.04
N LYS A 77 -1.90 23.83 10.32
CA LYS A 77 -2.94 24.17 9.32
C LYS A 77 -2.49 25.29 8.38
N ASN A 78 -1.85 26.33 8.92
CA ASN A 78 -1.35 27.51 8.17
C ASN A 78 -0.12 27.19 7.28
N ARG A 79 0.40 25.97 7.32
CA ARG A 79 1.53 25.51 6.48
C ARG A 79 1.09 24.56 5.37
N LEU A 80 -0.20 24.39 5.16
CA LEU A 80 -0.72 23.73 3.97
C LEU A 80 -0.41 24.61 2.76
N ILE A 81 0.70 24.30 2.10
CA ILE A 81 1.14 24.99 0.89
C ILE A 81 0.38 24.40 -0.29
N GLU A 82 -0.29 25.24 -1.05
CA GLU A 82 -0.88 24.84 -2.32
C GLU A 82 0.23 24.67 -3.36
N ASP A 83 0.37 23.46 -3.85
CA ASP A 83 1.37 23.06 -4.86
C ASP A 83 0.66 22.73 -6.18
N GLY A 84 -0.02 23.77 -6.75
CA GLY A 84 -0.75 23.67 -8.02
C GLY A 84 -1.93 22.69 -8.03
N GLU A 85 -2.92 22.93 -8.87
CA GLU A 85 -4.03 22.02 -9.19
C GLU A 85 -4.79 21.42 -7.98
N GLY A 86 -4.98 22.23 -6.90
CA GLY A 86 -5.73 21.80 -5.73
C GLY A 86 -5.01 20.79 -4.83
N ARG A 87 -3.71 20.62 -4.99
CA ARG A 87 -2.85 19.80 -4.13
C ARG A 87 -2.29 20.63 -2.99
N LYS A 88 -2.68 20.33 -1.77
CA LYS A 88 -2.17 21.01 -0.55
C LYS A 88 -1.27 20.09 0.22
N MET A 89 -0.11 20.56 0.66
CA MET A 89 0.91 19.71 1.29
C MET A 89 1.56 20.33 2.51
N VAL A 90 1.84 19.48 3.52
CA VAL A 90 2.69 19.79 4.67
C VAL A 90 3.89 18.86 4.65
N TYR A 91 5.08 19.44 4.77
CA TYR A 91 6.34 18.72 4.90
C TYR A 91 6.70 18.51 6.36
N LEU A 92 7.01 17.28 6.74
CA LEU A 92 7.43 16.89 8.08
C LEU A 92 8.75 16.11 8.02
N SER A 93 9.63 16.36 8.99
CA SER A 93 10.86 15.56 9.10
C SER A 93 10.55 14.25 9.82
N GLY A 94 10.83 13.12 9.17
CA GLY A 94 10.71 11.78 9.75
C GLY A 94 11.82 11.51 10.77
N THR A 95 11.55 10.67 11.76
CA THR A 95 12.53 10.23 12.76
C THR A 95 13.10 8.84 12.48
N THR A 96 12.31 7.98 11.83
CA THR A 96 12.62 6.55 11.61
C THR A 96 12.50 6.14 10.14
N CYS A 97 12.06 7.02 9.29
CA CYS A 97 12.10 6.92 7.83
C CYS A 97 12.54 8.28 7.29
N GLU A 98 12.69 8.40 5.99
CA GLU A 98 12.92 9.71 5.35
C GLU A 98 11.72 10.65 5.61
N ASP A 99 11.71 11.82 4.95
CA ASP A 99 10.65 12.81 5.13
C ASP A 99 9.25 12.21 5.04
N VAL A 100 8.34 12.76 5.83
CA VAL A 100 6.92 12.41 5.83
C VAL A 100 6.11 13.60 5.34
N ASN A 101 5.40 13.43 4.24
CA ASN A 101 4.52 14.45 3.70
C ASN A 101 3.06 14.12 3.99
N LEU A 102 2.28 15.12 4.36
CA LEU A 102 0.82 15.02 4.44
C LEU A 102 0.23 15.78 3.26
N ILE A 103 -0.62 15.14 2.47
CA ILE A 103 -1.21 15.73 1.26
C ILE A 103 -2.72 15.66 1.34
N LEU A 104 -3.37 16.77 1.04
CA LEU A 104 -4.80 16.88 0.81
C LEU A 104 -5.06 17.15 -0.67
N ARG A 105 -5.91 16.34 -1.28
CA ARG A 105 -6.52 16.57 -2.59
C ARG A 105 -8.03 16.54 -2.47
N ASN A 106 -8.73 17.20 -3.37
CA ASN A 106 -10.19 17.21 -3.39
C ASN A 106 -10.69 16.82 -4.79
N GLY A 107 -11.47 15.75 -4.88
CA GLY A 107 -11.98 15.29 -6.18
C GLY A 107 -12.45 13.85 -6.20
N ASP A 108 -12.34 13.21 -7.37
CA ASP A 108 -12.59 11.78 -7.52
C ASP A 108 -11.41 10.98 -6.95
N ILE A 109 -11.67 10.15 -5.96
CA ILE A 109 -10.64 9.39 -5.23
C ILE A 109 -9.70 8.63 -6.19
N ILE A 110 -10.25 7.98 -7.22
CA ILE A 110 -9.44 7.15 -8.14
C ILE A 110 -8.58 8.05 -9.03
N GLY A 111 -9.17 9.13 -9.54
CA GLY A 111 -8.49 10.13 -10.36
C GLY A 111 -7.33 10.77 -9.60
N GLU A 112 -7.61 11.33 -8.42
CA GLU A 112 -6.65 12.05 -7.60
C GLU A 112 -5.50 11.15 -7.11
N LEU A 113 -5.80 9.91 -6.66
CA LEU A 113 -4.77 8.96 -6.28
C LEU A 113 -3.90 8.53 -7.46
N ARG A 114 -4.48 8.36 -8.65
CA ARG A 114 -3.73 8.01 -9.85
C ARG A 114 -2.77 9.15 -10.25
N GLU A 115 -3.25 10.38 -10.24
CA GLU A 115 -2.43 11.56 -10.53
C GLU A 115 -1.30 11.72 -9.54
N GLU A 116 -1.58 11.61 -8.24
CA GLU A 116 -0.55 11.69 -7.21
C GLU A 116 0.51 10.60 -7.37
N VAL A 117 0.09 9.34 -7.60
CA VAL A 117 1.04 8.24 -7.78
C VAL A 117 1.87 8.41 -9.05
N GLN A 118 1.30 8.96 -10.11
CA GLN A 118 2.02 9.25 -11.34
C GLN A 118 3.00 10.41 -11.16
N PHE A 119 2.59 11.46 -10.46
CA PHE A 119 3.43 12.63 -10.19
C PHE A 119 4.61 12.30 -9.26
N GLY A 120 4.34 11.56 -8.17
CA GLY A 120 5.34 11.25 -7.14
C GLY A 120 6.19 10.00 -7.43
N GLU A 121 5.94 9.28 -8.54
CA GLU A 121 6.67 8.06 -8.93
C GLU A 121 6.81 7.03 -7.80
N TYR A 122 5.76 6.83 -7.01
CA TYR A 122 5.80 5.97 -5.84
C TYR A 122 6.02 4.50 -6.18
N ASP A 123 6.95 3.85 -5.47
CA ASP A 123 7.22 2.41 -5.59
C ASP A 123 6.09 1.55 -5.01
N VAL A 124 5.50 2.01 -3.90
CA VAL A 124 4.42 1.31 -3.19
C VAL A 124 3.33 2.27 -2.78
N THR A 125 2.10 1.95 -3.12
CA THR A 125 0.88 2.61 -2.64
C THR A 125 0.20 1.72 -1.60
N ILE A 126 -0.16 2.28 -0.44
CA ILE A 126 -0.78 1.54 0.66
C ILE A 126 -2.22 2.03 0.84
N LEU A 127 -3.15 1.10 0.78
CA LEU A 127 -4.58 1.38 0.81
C LEU A 127 -5.27 0.57 1.91
N GLY A 128 -6.24 1.17 2.58
CA GLY A 128 -7.22 0.41 3.36
C GLY A 128 -8.17 -0.35 2.44
N LYS A 129 -8.60 -1.55 2.85
CA LYS A 129 -9.65 -2.27 2.11
C LYS A 129 -10.93 -1.46 2.14
N SER A 130 -11.36 -1.03 0.96
CA SER A 130 -12.64 -0.35 0.83
C SER A 130 -13.79 -1.36 0.91
N ARG A 131 -14.88 -0.97 1.60
CA ARG A 131 -16.14 -1.72 1.57
C ARG A 131 -16.80 -1.68 0.18
N LYS A 132 -16.45 -0.70 -0.65
CA LYS A 132 -16.86 -0.63 -2.06
C LYS A 132 -15.95 -1.54 -2.89
N ARG A 133 -16.43 -2.72 -3.27
CA ARG A 133 -15.67 -3.78 -3.99
C ARG A 133 -14.88 -3.28 -5.20
N ASN A 134 -15.36 -2.27 -5.90
CA ASN A 134 -14.74 -1.81 -7.16
C ASN A 134 -13.50 -0.93 -6.95
N MET A 135 -13.41 -0.17 -5.85
CA MET A 135 -12.33 0.80 -5.68
C MET A 135 -10.93 0.16 -5.65
N SER A 136 -10.73 -0.91 -4.88
CA SER A 136 -9.42 -1.61 -4.85
C SER A 136 -9.08 -2.25 -6.19
N HIS A 137 -10.09 -2.72 -6.92
CA HIS A 137 -9.94 -3.27 -8.27
C HIS A 137 -9.50 -2.20 -9.27
N ASP A 138 -10.17 -1.05 -9.25
CA ASP A 138 -9.88 0.06 -10.16
C ASP A 138 -8.49 0.65 -9.86
N LEU A 139 -8.13 0.82 -8.59
CA LEU A 139 -6.80 1.27 -8.20
C LEU A 139 -5.70 0.30 -8.64
N LEU A 140 -5.89 -1.03 -8.49
CA LEU A 140 -4.96 -2.03 -9.02
C LEU A 140 -4.77 -1.92 -10.53
N GLN A 141 -5.80 -1.53 -11.24
CA GLN A 141 -5.78 -1.42 -12.69
C GLN A 141 -5.09 -0.15 -13.17
N TYR A 142 -5.32 0.97 -12.49
CA TYR A 142 -4.91 2.31 -12.95
C TYR A 142 -3.67 2.88 -12.27
N ILE A 143 -3.33 2.45 -11.06
CA ILE A 143 -2.14 2.92 -10.36
C ILE A 143 -0.89 2.15 -10.85
N ASN A 144 0.17 2.89 -11.17
CA ASN A 144 1.42 2.32 -11.70
C ASN A 144 2.49 2.05 -10.62
N SER A 145 2.09 1.73 -9.40
CA SER A 145 2.97 1.31 -8.31
C SER A 145 2.59 -0.08 -7.81
N SER A 146 3.45 -0.72 -7.01
CA SER A 146 3.06 -1.89 -6.22
C SER A 146 2.01 -1.47 -5.18
N ILE A 147 1.05 -2.33 -4.87
CA ILE A 147 -0.07 -1.96 -4.00
C ILE A 147 -0.15 -2.90 -2.80
N LEU A 148 -0.09 -2.33 -1.60
CA LEU A 148 -0.39 -3.02 -0.35
C LEU A 148 -1.82 -2.68 0.08
N ILE A 149 -2.68 -3.68 0.08
CA ILE A 149 -4.05 -3.57 0.60
C ILE A 149 -4.06 -4.08 2.03
N VAL A 150 -4.50 -3.22 2.94
CA VAL A 150 -4.57 -3.52 4.36
C VAL A 150 -6.04 -3.66 4.76
N ASN A 151 -6.41 -4.84 5.21
CA ASN A 151 -7.70 -5.07 5.86
C ASN A 151 -7.66 -4.49 7.28
N ASP A 152 -8.79 -4.51 8.01
CA ASP A 152 -8.87 -4.01 9.38
C ASP A 152 -7.70 -4.58 10.22
N TYR A 153 -6.68 -3.74 10.40
CA TYR A 153 -5.46 -4.09 11.11
C TYR A 153 -5.56 -3.55 12.54
N GLU A 154 -5.98 -4.40 13.44
CA GLU A 154 -5.94 -4.17 14.88
C GLU A 154 -4.74 -4.93 15.47
N ASP A 155 -3.60 -4.28 15.61
CA ASP A 155 -2.41 -4.78 16.33
C ASP A 155 -2.07 -6.28 16.22
N GLN A 156 -2.50 -6.92 15.14
CA GLN A 156 -2.21 -8.32 14.89
C GLN A 156 -0.70 -8.52 14.77
N LYS A 157 -0.18 -9.49 15.50
CA LYS A 157 1.18 -9.96 15.27
C LYS A 157 1.15 -10.88 14.04
N PHE A 158 1.89 -10.49 13.03
CA PHE A 158 2.14 -11.39 11.90
C PHE A 158 3.17 -12.43 12.30
N ASP A 159 2.95 -13.66 11.88
CA ASP A 159 3.88 -14.77 12.12
C ASP A 159 4.79 -14.98 10.92
N LYS A 160 4.26 -14.80 9.71
CA LYS A 160 4.97 -15.07 8.47
C LYS A 160 4.48 -14.24 7.27
N ILE A 161 5.34 -14.13 6.29
CA ILE A 161 4.98 -13.70 4.93
C ILE A 161 4.64 -14.94 4.11
N LEU A 162 3.45 -14.99 3.55
CA LEU A 162 3.09 -15.99 2.54
C LEU A 162 3.53 -15.51 1.16
N LEU A 163 4.46 -16.22 0.55
CA LEU A 163 5.00 -15.93 -0.77
C LEU A 163 4.57 -17.00 -1.77
N PRO A 164 3.42 -16.85 -2.44
CA PRO A 164 3.06 -17.68 -3.58
C PRO A 164 4.08 -17.47 -4.70
N LEU A 165 4.77 -18.54 -5.08
CA LEU A 165 5.86 -18.48 -6.04
C LEU A 165 5.56 -19.39 -7.23
N ASP A 166 5.57 -18.81 -8.42
CA ASP A 166 5.56 -19.56 -9.66
C ASP A 166 6.97 -19.59 -10.29
N TYR A 167 7.16 -20.39 -11.32
CA TYR A 167 8.46 -20.54 -11.99
C TYR A 167 8.68 -19.52 -13.12
N LYS A 168 7.90 -18.42 -13.15
CA LYS A 168 7.97 -17.39 -14.18
C LYS A 168 8.96 -16.28 -13.84
N ASP A 169 9.32 -15.52 -14.85
CA ASP A 169 10.14 -14.33 -14.68
C ASP A 169 9.46 -13.25 -13.82
N GLY A 170 10.28 -12.39 -13.21
CA GLY A 170 9.81 -11.30 -12.35
C GLY A 170 9.65 -11.66 -10.86
N MET A 171 9.68 -12.94 -10.49
CA MET A 171 9.53 -13.36 -9.08
C MET A 171 10.70 -12.93 -8.18
N LEU A 172 11.85 -12.56 -8.73
CA LEU A 172 12.95 -12.05 -7.93
C LEU A 172 12.61 -10.68 -7.31
N LYS A 173 11.91 -9.81 -8.04
CA LYS A 173 11.41 -8.53 -7.50
C LYS A 173 10.44 -8.80 -6.34
N VAL A 174 9.50 -9.72 -6.51
CA VAL A 174 8.53 -10.12 -5.48
C VAL A 174 9.23 -10.65 -4.23
N ALA A 175 10.22 -11.53 -4.41
CA ALA A 175 11.03 -12.05 -3.31
C ALA A 175 11.79 -10.95 -2.55
N LYS A 176 12.32 -9.95 -3.25
CA LYS A 176 12.96 -8.78 -2.60
C LYS A 176 11.99 -8.02 -1.70
N TYR A 177 10.76 -7.79 -2.17
CA TYR A 177 9.73 -7.14 -1.37
C TYR A 177 9.33 -8.01 -0.16
N ALA A 178 9.12 -9.31 -0.37
CA ALA A 178 8.80 -10.24 0.70
C ALA A 178 9.88 -10.26 1.79
N ILE A 179 11.17 -10.28 1.41
CA ILE A 179 12.29 -10.24 2.35
C ILE A 179 12.28 -8.94 3.15
N ARG A 180 12.12 -7.78 2.50
CA ARG A 180 12.11 -6.50 3.20
C ARG A 180 10.97 -6.41 4.20
N VAL A 181 9.76 -6.79 3.81
CA VAL A 181 8.60 -6.81 4.71
C VAL A 181 8.82 -7.80 5.86
N ALA A 182 9.37 -8.99 5.58
CA ALA A 182 9.69 -9.98 6.60
C ALA A 182 10.72 -9.46 7.63
N MET A 183 11.77 -8.81 7.16
CA MET A 183 12.79 -8.19 8.04
C MET A 183 12.18 -7.08 8.91
N ALA A 184 11.34 -6.23 8.34
CA ALA A 184 10.67 -5.16 9.06
C ALA A 184 9.77 -5.63 10.18
N LEU A 185 9.06 -6.71 9.93
CA LEU A 185 8.13 -7.30 10.89
C LEU A 185 8.80 -8.34 11.78
N ASN A 186 10.08 -8.64 11.52
CA ASN A 186 10.86 -9.69 12.21
C ASN A 186 10.15 -11.06 12.14
N VAL A 187 9.72 -11.46 10.94
CA VAL A 187 9.00 -12.71 10.69
C VAL A 187 9.67 -13.54 9.60
N GLY A 188 9.31 -14.83 9.50
CA GLY A 188 9.79 -15.70 8.44
C GLY A 188 8.97 -15.62 7.14
N ILE A 189 9.39 -16.36 6.13
CA ILE A 189 8.72 -16.47 4.82
C ILE A 189 8.27 -17.91 4.59
N ASP A 190 6.99 -18.11 4.31
CA ASP A 190 6.43 -19.36 3.78
C ASP A 190 6.36 -19.25 2.26
N ILE A 191 7.29 -19.92 1.58
CA ILE A 191 7.27 -20.05 0.12
C ILE A 191 6.27 -21.14 -0.21
N PHE A 192 5.30 -20.80 -1.07
CA PHE A 192 4.21 -21.70 -1.41
C PHE A 192 4.08 -21.83 -2.93
N THR A 193 4.27 -23.02 -3.43
CA THR A 193 4.16 -23.33 -4.87
C THR A 193 2.97 -24.24 -5.11
N VAL A 194 2.07 -23.83 -6.00
CA VAL A 194 0.90 -24.60 -6.38
C VAL A 194 1.02 -25.09 -7.81
N PHE A 195 0.81 -26.39 -8.00
CA PHE A 195 0.84 -27.03 -9.32
C PHE A 195 -0.57 -27.40 -9.78
N ASP A 196 -0.88 -27.04 -11.02
CA ASP A 196 -2.09 -27.50 -11.69
C ASP A 196 -1.88 -28.92 -12.23
N LYS A 197 -2.75 -29.87 -11.85
CA LYS A 197 -2.71 -31.27 -12.30
C LYS A 197 -2.61 -31.45 -13.82
N ASN A 198 -3.23 -30.52 -14.54
CA ASN A 198 -3.38 -30.62 -15.99
C ASN A 198 -2.26 -29.92 -16.77
N LYS A 199 -1.32 -29.27 -16.08
CA LYS A 199 -0.21 -28.55 -16.71
C LYS A 199 1.11 -29.19 -16.31
N SER A 200 1.71 -29.93 -17.23
CA SER A 200 3.10 -30.39 -17.14
C SER A 200 4.01 -29.14 -17.02
N GLN A 201 4.24 -28.68 -15.81
CA GLN A 201 5.19 -27.58 -15.58
C GLN A 201 6.60 -28.19 -15.67
N LYS A 202 7.34 -27.82 -16.70
CA LYS A 202 8.79 -27.99 -16.68
C LYS A 202 9.32 -27.30 -15.45
N LYS A 203 9.83 -28.06 -14.48
CA LYS A 203 10.51 -27.53 -13.30
C LYS A 203 11.54 -26.51 -13.76
N GLY A 204 11.24 -25.23 -13.61
CA GLY A 204 12.16 -24.11 -13.90
C GLY A 204 13.27 -24.07 -12.86
N SER A 205 14.08 -25.12 -12.79
CA SER A 205 14.99 -25.43 -11.69
C SER A 205 16.01 -24.33 -11.42
N ASN A 206 16.41 -23.57 -12.45
CA ASN A 206 17.49 -22.60 -12.34
C ASN A 206 17.03 -21.26 -11.73
N TYR A 207 15.81 -20.81 -12.06
CA TYR A 207 15.27 -19.53 -11.59
C TYR A 207 14.81 -19.62 -10.12
N PHE A 208 14.11 -20.68 -9.78
CA PHE A 208 13.70 -20.98 -8.41
C PHE A 208 14.91 -21.08 -7.47
N SER A 209 15.96 -21.80 -7.90
CA SER A 209 17.21 -21.91 -7.13
C SER A 209 17.87 -20.55 -6.87
N LYS A 210 17.78 -19.60 -7.80
CA LYS A 210 18.27 -18.23 -7.59
C LYS A 210 17.49 -17.49 -6.51
N ILE A 211 16.17 -17.61 -6.51
CA ILE A 211 15.28 -16.99 -5.52
C ILE A 211 15.58 -17.57 -4.13
N ILE A 212 15.64 -18.88 -4.00
CA ILE A 212 15.97 -19.54 -2.72
C ILE A 212 17.35 -19.11 -2.21
N LYS A 213 18.36 -19.06 -3.09
CA LYS A 213 19.69 -18.55 -2.71
C LYS A 213 19.63 -17.10 -2.21
N PHE A 214 18.80 -16.29 -2.85
CA PHE A 214 18.65 -14.89 -2.47
C PHE A 214 17.97 -14.75 -1.10
N ILE A 215 16.88 -15.47 -0.83
CA ILE A 215 16.20 -15.50 0.47
C ILE A 215 17.17 -16.02 1.55
N ARG A 216 17.90 -17.09 1.30
CA ARG A 216 18.89 -17.65 2.24
C ARG A 216 19.98 -16.64 2.61
N ARG A 217 20.47 -15.89 1.62
CA ARG A 217 21.50 -14.86 1.84
C ARG A 217 21.02 -13.65 2.66
N SER A 218 19.71 -13.39 2.69
CA SER A 218 19.14 -12.31 3.50
C SER A 218 19.10 -12.62 5.00
N GLY A 219 19.32 -13.88 5.40
CA GLY A 219 19.23 -14.31 6.80
C GLY A 219 17.80 -14.53 7.30
N VAL A 220 16.78 -14.26 6.46
CA VAL A 220 15.36 -14.47 6.83
C VAL A 220 15.06 -15.97 6.88
N GLN A 221 14.45 -16.43 7.96
CA GLN A 221 13.97 -17.81 8.08
C GLN A 221 12.91 -18.09 7.02
N TYR A 222 12.96 -19.25 6.37
CA TYR A 222 11.95 -19.62 5.37
C TYR A 222 11.61 -21.09 5.44
N SER A 223 10.38 -21.42 5.02
CA SER A 223 9.95 -22.77 4.70
C SER A 223 9.49 -22.82 3.24
N HIS A 224 9.44 -23.99 2.65
CA HIS A 224 8.91 -24.20 1.31
C HIS A 224 7.96 -25.40 1.30
N GLU A 225 6.76 -25.16 0.77
CA GLU A 225 5.73 -26.17 0.58
C GLU A 225 5.27 -26.16 -0.87
N GLU A 226 5.11 -27.35 -1.44
CA GLU A 226 4.55 -27.54 -2.76
C GLU A 226 3.20 -28.27 -2.61
N LYS A 227 2.19 -27.81 -3.34
CA LYS A 227 0.86 -28.43 -3.30
C LYS A 227 0.24 -28.51 -4.68
N GLU A 228 -0.56 -29.53 -4.88
CA GLU A 228 -1.33 -29.71 -6.09
C GLU A 228 -2.77 -29.23 -5.89
N GLY A 229 -3.33 -28.53 -6.88
CA GLY A 229 -4.72 -28.08 -6.84
C GLY A 229 -4.98 -26.79 -7.60
N GLU A 230 -6.15 -26.20 -7.34
CA GLU A 230 -6.51 -24.90 -7.88
C GLU A 230 -5.75 -23.81 -7.12
N ILE A 231 -5.10 -22.88 -7.87
CA ILE A 231 -4.11 -21.97 -7.33
C ILE A 231 -4.72 -21.01 -6.30
N VAL A 232 -5.86 -20.38 -6.63
CA VAL A 232 -6.51 -19.38 -5.76
C VAL A 232 -6.99 -20.06 -4.48
N GLU A 233 -7.68 -21.20 -4.58
CA GLU A 233 -8.20 -21.95 -3.45
C GLU A 233 -7.07 -22.37 -2.49
N GLN A 234 -5.95 -22.86 -3.03
CA GLN A 234 -4.82 -23.30 -2.20
C GLN A 234 -4.12 -22.13 -1.51
N ILE A 235 -3.99 -20.97 -2.17
CA ILE A 235 -3.44 -19.76 -1.55
C ILE A 235 -4.34 -19.30 -0.42
N ILE A 236 -5.66 -19.25 -0.63
CA ILE A 236 -6.64 -18.82 0.38
C ILE A 236 -6.60 -19.75 1.59
N LYS A 237 -6.58 -21.07 1.36
CA LYS A 237 -6.46 -22.07 2.45
C LYS A 237 -5.17 -21.93 3.26
N LYS A 238 -4.08 -21.47 2.61
CA LYS A 238 -2.78 -21.28 3.27
C LYS A 238 -2.68 -19.94 3.97
N ALA A 239 -3.46 -18.94 3.55
CA ALA A 239 -3.51 -17.60 4.10
C ALA A 239 -4.35 -17.59 5.39
N ASP A 240 -3.71 -17.78 6.54
CA ASP A 240 -4.35 -17.56 7.84
C ASP A 240 -4.23 -16.09 8.28
N LYS A 241 -4.99 -15.70 9.30
CA LYS A 241 -5.10 -14.30 9.77
C LYS A 241 -3.78 -13.66 10.19
N ASN A 242 -2.75 -14.46 10.49
CA ASN A 242 -1.46 -13.97 10.97
C ASN A 242 -0.43 -13.83 9.85
N LYS A 243 -0.85 -13.86 8.59
CA LYS A 243 0.04 -13.74 7.44
C LYS A 243 -0.20 -12.48 6.62
N ILE A 244 0.85 -12.03 5.96
CA ILE A 244 0.78 -11.07 4.86
C ILE A 244 1.10 -11.83 3.58
N ILE A 245 0.26 -11.70 2.57
CA ILE A 245 0.54 -12.28 1.24
C ILE A 245 1.38 -11.28 0.46
N VAL A 246 2.47 -11.74 -0.14
CA VAL A 246 3.26 -10.96 -1.11
C VAL A 246 3.27 -11.71 -2.42
N MET A 247 2.68 -11.16 -3.46
CA MET A 247 2.52 -11.84 -4.73
C MET A 247 2.76 -10.94 -5.93
N LYS A 248 3.07 -11.54 -7.09
CA LYS A 248 3.29 -10.83 -8.34
C LYS A 248 1.97 -10.30 -8.89
N ALA A 249 1.97 -9.09 -9.43
CA ALA A 249 0.87 -8.59 -10.25
C ALA A 249 0.69 -9.47 -11.51
N SER A 250 -0.52 -9.50 -12.05
CA SER A 250 -0.78 -10.24 -13.29
C SER A 250 -0.10 -9.56 -14.48
N ASP A 251 0.58 -10.32 -15.33
CA ASP A 251 1.17 -9.87 -16.60
C ASP A 251 0.11 -9.60 -17.69
N MET A 252 -1.16 -9.91 -17.41
CA MET A 252 -2.24 -9.67 -18.39
C MET A 252 -2.51 -8.19 -18.57
N SER A 253 -2.83 -7.78 -19.82
CA SER A 253 -3.30 -6.41 -20.09
C SER A 253 -4.57 -6.09 -19.28
N PRO A 254 -4.83 -4.82 -18.96
CA PRO A 254 -6.01 -4.39 -18.20
C PRO A 254 -7.32 -5.00 -18.72
N ILE A 255 -7.52 -4.97 -20.03
CA ILE A 255 -8.71 -5.52 -20.71
C ILE A 255 -8.85 -7.03 -20.44
N LYS A 256 -7.76 -7.81 -20.57
CA LYS A 256 -7.81 -9.26 -20.33
C LYS A 256 -8.02 -9.61 -18.85
N ARG A 257 -7.52 -8.78 -17.93
CA ARG A 257 -7.77 -8.94 -16.48
C ARG A 257 -9.25 -8.81 -16.16
N PHE A 258 -9.93 -7.86 -16.80
CA PHE A 258 -11.36 -7.62 -16.59
C PHE A 258 -12.21 -8.84 -17.00
N PHE A 259 -11.90 -9.46 -18.14
CA PHE A 259 -12.70 -10.56 -18.66
C PHE A 259 -12.39 -11.94 -18.08
N LYS A 260 -11.15 -12.20 -17.65
CA LYS A 260 -10.74 -13.55 -17.20
C LYS A 260 -10.47 -13.65 -15.70
N GLY A 261 -10.55 -12.54 -14.96
CA GLY A 261 -10.04 -12.49 -13.60
C GLY A 261 -8.51 -12.68 -13.56
N SER A 262 -7.89 -12.28 -12.47
CA SER A 262 -6.47 -12.56 -12.25
C SER A 262 -6.31 -13.18 -10.86
N ILE A 263 -5.33 -14.10 -10.72
CA ILE A 263 -5.05 -14.72 -9.42
C ILE A 263 -4.92 -13.68 -8.29
N PRO A 264 -4.15 -12.57 -8.46
CA PRO A 264 -4.09 -11.55 -7.44
C PRO A 264 -5.43 -10.91 -7.08
N LEU A 265 -6.28 -10.64 -8.07
CA LEU A 265 -7.61 -10.07 -7.84
C LEU A 265 -8.53 -11.04 -7.11
N SER A 266 -8.54 -12.32 -7.51
CA SER A 266 -9.35 -13.36 -6.86
C SER A 266 -8.91 -13.54 -5.40
N VAL A 267 -7.60 -13.67 -5.15
CA VAL A 267 -7.07 -13.77 -3.78
C VAL A 267 -7.42 -12.53 -2.96
N MET A 268 -7.28 -11.33 -3.50
CA MET A 268 -7.63 -10.07 -2.83
C MET A 268 -9.12 -10.01 -2.43
N ASN A 269 -10.00 -10.50 -3.31
CA ASN A 269 -11.44 -10.46 -3.06
C ASN A 269 -11.90 -11.47 -2.01
N GLU A 270 -11.21 -12.60 -1.93
CA GLU A 270 -11.60 -13.74 -1.09
C GLU A 270 -10.80 -13.85 0.22
N CYS A 271 -9.68 -13.14 0.34
CA CYS A 271 -8.88 -13.10 1.56
C CYS A 271 -9.11 -11.83 2.38
N ASP A 272 -9.09 -12.00 3.71
CA ASP A 272 -9.16 -10.90 4.67
C ASP A 272 -7.79 -10.54 5.28
N VAL A 273 -6.70 -11.06 4.74
CA VAL A 273 -5.34 -10.74 5.19
C VAL A 273 -4.74 -9.61 4.35
N PRO A 274 -3.76 -8.85 4.86
CA PRO A 274 -3.07 -7.86 4.05
C PRO A 274 -2.35 -8.49 2.86
N ILE A 275 -2.46 -7.84 1.70
CA ILE A 275 -1.88 -8.35 0.44
C ILE A 275 -1.04 -7.27 -0.23
N LEU A 276 0.24 -7.56 -0.46
CA LEU A 276 1.14 -6.75 -1.28
C LEU A 276 1.24 -7.34 -2.69
N ILE A 277 0.72 -6.62 -3.65
CA ILE A 277 0.76 -6.97 -5.07
C ILE A 277 1.90 -6.18 -5.72
N VAL A 278 2.97 -6.89 -6.10
CA VAL A 278 4.20 -6.31 -6.65
C VAL A 278 4.10 -6.21 -8.18
N LYS A 279 4.24 -4.99 -8.69
CA LYS A 279 4.29 -4.66 -10.13
C LYS A 279 5.72 -4.58 -10.65
#